data_96e1afeec5d7bea89b2d7c93a1856e34
#
_entry.id   96e1afeec5d7bea89b2d7c93a1856e34
#
_cell.length_a   1.000
_cell.length_b   1.000
_cell.length_c   1.000
_cell.angle_alpha   90.00
_cell.angle_beta   90.00
_cell.angle_gamma   90.00
#
_symmetry.space_group_name_H-M   'P 1'
#
loop_
_entity.id
_entity.type
_entity.pdbx_description
1 polymer ?
#
loop_
_entity_poly.entity_id
_entity_poly.type
_entity_poly.pdbx_seq_one_letter_code
_entity_poly.pdbx_strand_id
1 'polypeptide(L)'
;MWNYTETWQFHAKYYSAYITNGTAIVPRTLDQIVYSCFGNDASSTILLGSSAKLAQDVIYQSPLTSVTSTSEKIETKYSVLVNEYALTSDAYNFYINLKKNTEQLGSIFDAQPSEIAGNIHNVSNANEPVVGYISACTVQSKRVFIANAQLPQSWQPTYPYDCQLDSIWYDEPKSKPPFNMVAAYLLPLGSGTIPVQAYYTPGSPSPAGYLSSDIECVDCTLRGTKTQPSFWK
;
A
#
# COMPACT_ATOMS: atom_id res chain seq x y z
N MET A 1 -6.49 -23.90 2.74
CA MET A 1 -6.41 -22.68 1.90
C MET A 1 -6.23 -21.48 2.79
N TRP A 2 -5.45 -20.50 2.33
CA TRP A 2 -5.28 -19.24 3.06
C TRP A 2 -5.58 -18.06 2.18
N ASN A 3 -5.97 -16.97 2.80
CA ASN A 3 -5.86 -15.62 2.27
C ASN A 3 -5.31 -14.68 3.34
N TYR A 4 -4.84 -13.52 2.94
CA TYR A 4 -4.39 -12.51 3.87
C TYR A 4 -4.75 -11.11 3.41
N THR A 5 -4.82 -10.21 4.39
CA THR A 5 -4.92 -8.76 4.17
C THR A 5 -3.79 -8.08 4.91
N GLU A 6 -3.04 -7.28 4.20
CA GLU A 6 -1.94 -6.47 4.71
C GLU A 6 -2.42 -5.05 4.99
N THR A 7 -1.88 -4.45 6.01
CA THR A 7 -2.07 -3.03 6.32
C THR A 7 -0.75 -2.51 6.90
N TRP A 8 -0.31 -1.36 6.45
CA TRP A 8 0.92 -0.76 6.96
C TRP A 8 0.75 0.73 7.16
N GLN A 9 1.51 1.28 8.12
CA GLN A 9 1.63 2.71 8.35
C GLN A 9 2.92 3.22 7.72
N PHE A 10 2.81 4.29 6.96
CA PHE A 10 3.94 4.93 6.29
C PHE A 10 3.80 6.45 6.29
N HIS A 11 4.87 7.15 5.92
CA HIS A 11 4.90 8.60 5.87
C HIS A 11 5.17 9.13 4.47
N ALA A 12 4.79 10.39 4.24
CA ALA A 12 5.37 11.17 3.17
C ALA A 12 6.86 11.41 3.44
N LYS A 13 7.65 11.71 2.40
CA LYS A 13 9.08 11.98 2.56
C LYS A 13 9.35 13.18 3.45
N TYR A 14 8.55 14.24 3.25
CA TYR A 14 8.67 15.48 4.00
C TYR A 14 7.39 15.83 4.72
N TYR A 15 7.52 16.31 5.95
CA TYR A 15 6.41 16.87 6.70
C TYR A 15 6.14 18.29 6.23
N SER A 16 5.00 18.54 5.61
CA SER A 16 4.59 19.87 5.17
C SER A 16 3.79 20.59 6.25
N ALA A 17 4.35 21.67 6.77
CA ALA A 17 3.70 22.53 7.77
C ALA A 17 2.79 23.61 7.14
N TYR A 18 2.84 23.79 5.82
CA TYR A 18 2.19 24.90 5.12
C TYR A 18 1.36 24.42 3.94
N ILE A 19 0.40 25.26 3.56
CA ILE A 19 -0.46 25.03 2.39
C ILE A 19 -0.75 26.37 1.70
N THR A 20 -0.98 26.36 0.40
CA THR A 20 -1.52 27.52 -0.31
C THR A 20 -3.05 27.54 -0.25
N ASN A 21 -3.63 28.74 -0.10
CA ASN A 21 -5.05 28.99 -0.32
C ASN A 21 -5.33 29.71 -1.65
N GLY A 22 -4.33 29.79 -2.53
CA GLY A 22 -4.37 30.48 -3.82
C GLY A 22 -3.95 31.96 -3.78
N THR A 23 -3.91 32.57 -2.59
CA THR A 23 -3.52 33.98 -2.40
C THR A 23 -2.37 34.14 -1.41
N ALA A 24 -2.21 33.18 -0.48
CA ALA A 24 -1.16 33.20 0.53
C ALA A 24 -0.74 31.78 0.92
N ILE A 25 0.47 31.66 1.46
CA ILE A 25 0.92 30.44 2.13
C ILE A 25 0.57 30.55 3.61
N VAL A 26 -0.20 29.60 4.11
CA VAL A 26 -0.70 29.56 5.49
C VAL A 26 -0.29 28.26 6.19
N PRO A 27 -0.15 28.27 7.53
CA PRO A 27 0.06 27.01 8.27
C PRO A 27 -1.10 26.03 8.04
N ARG A 28 -0.78 24.74 7.94
CA ARG A 28 -1.80 23.68 7.90
C ARG A 28 -2.46 23.52 9.27
N THR A 29 -3.76 23.27 9.27
CA THR A 29 -4.47 22.75 10.43
C THR A 29 -4.20 21.26 10.60
N LEU A 30 -4.50 20.66 11.76
CA LEU A 30 -4.22 19.25 12.05
C LEU A 30 -4.93 18.30 11.06
N ASP A 31 -6.14 18.64 10.64
CA ASP A 31 -6.90 17.88 9.65
C ASP A 31 -6.33 17.98 8.23
N GLN A 32 -5.57 19.02 7.94
CA GLN A 32 -4.88 19.22 6.65
C GLN A 32 -3.51 18.55 6.59
N ILE A 33 -2.97 18.03 7.73
CA ILE A 33 -1.71 17.30 7.71
C ILE A 33 -1.89 16.00 6.93
N VAL A 34 -1.01 15.77 5.96
CA VAL A 34 -1.01 14.63 5.03
C VAL A 34 0.30 13.85 5.08
N TYR A 35 0.90 13.76 6.27
CA TYR A 35 2.21 13.17 6.48
C TYR A 35 2.15 11.67 6.78
N SER A 36 1.24 11.22 7.63
CA SER A 36 1.11 9.83 8.04
C SER A 36 -0.16 9.19 7.48
N CYS A 37 0.00 8.07 6.79
CA CYS A 37 -1.09 7.35 6.15
C CYS A 37 -1.01 5.84 6.39
N PHE A 38 -2.08 5.16 6.02
CA PHE A 38 -2.21 3.71 6.04
C PHE A 38 -2.43 3.20 4.61
N GLY A 39 -1.56 2.25 4.19
CA GLY A 39 -1.74 1.47 3.00
C GLY A 39 -2.41 0.14 3.32
N ASN A 40 -3.05 -0.48 2.33
CA ASN A 40 -3.61 -1.81 2.45
C ASN A 40 -3.41 -2.60 1.15
N ASP A 41 -3.35 -3.92 1.28
CA ASP A 41 -3.26 -4.86 0.18
C ASP A 41 -3.87 -6.19 0.59
N ALA A 42 -4.20 -7.06 -0.36
CA ALA A 42 -4.75 -8.38 -0.10
C ALA A 42 -4.14 -9.42 -1.03
N SER A 43 -4.12 -10.68 -0.58
CA SER A 43 -3.70 -11.79 -1.43
C SER A 43 -4.57 -11.88 -2.68
N SER A 44 -3.95 -11.86 -3.85
CA SER A 44 -4.60 -12.03 -5.15
C SER A 44 -4.44 -13.44 -5.73
N THR A 45 -3.59 -14.27 -5.10
CA THR A 45 -3.30 -15.64 -5.53
C THR A 45 -4.00 -16.67 -4.65
N ILE A 46 -4.25 -17.85 -5.21
CA ILE A 46 -4.85 -18.99 -4.49
C ILE A 46 -3.75 -19.71 -3.69
N LEU A 47 -3.72 -19.49 -2.38
CA LEU A 47 -2.74 -20.09 -1.49
C LEU A 47 -3.29 -21.42 -0.93
N LEU A 48 -2.74 -22.54 -1.40
CA LEU A 48 -3.17 -23.87 -1.04
C LEU A 48 -2.03 -24.67 -0.40
N GLY A 49 -2.35 -25.48 0.57
CA GLY A 49 -1.49 -26.52 1.13
C GLY A 49 -2.31 -27.76 1.44
N SER A 50 -1.66 -28.91 1.48
CA SER A 50 -2.28 -30.18 1.81
C SER A 50 -1.43 -30.91 2.83
N SER A 51 -2.08 -31.40 3.88
CA SER A 51 -1.50 -32.29 4.89
C SER A 51 -1.69 -33.80 4.57
N ALA A 52 -2.42 -34.11 3.51
CA ALA A 52 -2.82 -35.49 3.18
C ALA A 52 -1.65 -36.47 3.00
N LYS A 53 -0.43 -36.03 2.74
CA LYS A 53 0.79 -36.83 2.60
C LYS A 53 1.76 -36.66 3.78
N LEU A 54 1.37 -35.90 4.81
CA LEU A 54 2.19 -35.66 5.97
C LEU A 54 1.88 -36.69 7.06
N ALA A 55 2.89 -37.03 7.88
CA ALA A 55 2.72 -37.94 9.00
C ALA A 55 1.80 -37.40 10.11
N GLN A 56 1.66 -36.10 10.17
CA GLN A 56 0.74 -35.39 11.05
C GLN A 56 -0.07 -34.40 10.21
N ASP A 57 -1.32 -34.15 10.59
CA ASP A 57 -2.20 -33.17 9.92
C ASP A 57 -1.83 -31.72 10.27
N VAL A 58 -0.54 -31.38 10.02
CA VAL A 58 0.03 -30.07 10.31
C VAL A 58 0.86 -29.59 9.13
N ILE A 59 0.55 -28.40 8.63
CA ILE A 59 1.37 -27.67 7.67
C ILE A 59 2.20 -26.66 8.45
N TYR A 60 3.52 -26.85 8.45
CA TYR A 60 4.44 -26.05 9.25
C TYR A 60 5.27 -25.10 8.37
N GLN A 61 5.36 -23.82 8.77
CA GLN A 61 6.16 -22.79 8.12
C GLN A 61 5.95 -22.64 6.61
N SER A 62 4.71 -22.81 6.12
CA SER A 62 4.39 -22.52 4.72
C SER A 62 4.43 -21.00 4.49
N PRO A 63 5.25 -20.50 3.56
CA PRO A 63 5.30 -19.08 3.27
C PRO A 63 3.99 -18.62 2.60
N LEU A 64 3.37 -17.56 3.11
CA LEU A 64 2.16 -16.97 2.55
C LEU A 64 2.45 -15.69 1.77
N THR A 65 3.33 -14.85 2.30
CA THR A 65 3.79 -13.61 1.69
C THR A 65 5.23 -13.33 2.10
N SER A 66 5.88 -12.44 1.36
CA SER A 66 7.21 -11.95 1.69
C SER A 66 7.27 -10.44 1.51
N VAL A 67 7.91 -9.76 2.45
CA VAL A 67 8.13 -8.31 2.40
C VAL A 67 9.64 -8.06 2.32
N THR A 68 10.08 -7.32 1.31
CA THR A 68 11.50 -7.02 1.11
C THR A 68 12.01 -6.02 2.15
N SER A 69 13.31 -6.05 2.44
CA SER A 69 13.97 -5.14 3.38
C SER A 69 13.90 -3.65 3.00
N THR A 70 13.58 -3.36 1.76
CA THR A 70 13.44 -2.00 1.22
C THR A 70 11.99 -1.55 1.04
N SER A 71 11.03 -2.41 1.41
CA SER A 71 9.60 -2.13 1.23
C SER A 71 9.10 -1.02 2.16
N GLU A 72 8.29 -0.11 1.65
CA GLU A 72 7.55 0.86 2.43
C GLU A 72 6.65 0.22 3.50
N LYS A 73 6.18 -1.01 3.27
CA LYS A 73 5.32 -1.74 4.21
C LYS A 73 5.93 -1.89 5.61
N ILE A 74 7.26 -1.80 5.74
CA ILE A 74 7.97 -1.94 7.01
C ILE A 74 8.52 -0.61 7.55
N GLU A 75 8.16 0.52 6.97
CA GLU A 75 8.68 1.83 7.38
C GLU A 75 8.40 2.15 8.85
N THR A 76 7.17 1.97 9.28
CA THR A 76 6.76 2.26 10.66
C THR A 76 6.25 1.01 11.36
N LYS A 77 5.15 0.48 10.88
CA LYS A 77 4.49 -0.70 11.45
C LYS A 77 3.67 -1.39 10.40
N TYR A 78 3.82 -2.69 10.32
CA TYR A 78 3.12 -3.58 9.41
C TYR A 78 2.17 -4.49 10.18
N SER A 79 1.05 -4.83 9.58
CA SER A 79 0.10 -5.81 10.08
C SER A 79 -0.38 -6.72 8.97
N VAL A 80 -0.47 -8.00 9.25
CA VAL A 80 -1.10 -8.98 8.36
C VAL A 80 -2.19 -9.74 9.11
N LEU A 81 -3.39 -9.78 8.54
CA LEU A 81 -4.47 -10.66 8.97
C LEU A 81 -4.47 -11.86 8.04
N VAL A 82 -4.22 -13.04 8.58
CA VAL A 82 -4.28 -14.31 7.85
C VAL A 82 -5.57 -15.03 8.23
N ASN A 83 -6.30 -15.51 7.23
CA ASN A 83 -7.42 -16.41 7.39
C ASN A 83 -7.05 -17.78 6.82
N GLU A 84 -7.26 -18.81 7.60
CA GLU A 84 -7.07 -20.19 7.25
C GLU A 84 -8.42 -20.89 7.11
N TYR A 85 -8.64 -21.57 5.99
CA TYR A 85 -9.85 -22.30 5.64
C TYR A 85 -9.54 -23.80 5.56
N ALA A 86 -10.19 -24.60 6.41
CA ALA A 86 -10.08 -26.05 6.37
C ALA A 86 -11.02 -26.60 5.28
N LEU A 87 -10.48 -26.88 4.10
CA LEU A 87 -11.23 -27.35 2.95
C LEU A 87 -11.52 -28.85 3.03
N THR A 88 -12.66 -29.27 2.44
CA THR A 88 -12.88 -30.66 2.08
C THR A 88 -11.95 -31.06 0.92
N SER A 89 -11.75 -32.38 0.72
CA SER A 89 -10.95 -32.89 -0.40
C SER A 89 -11.45 -32.38 -1.76
N ASP A 90 -12.77 -32.37 -1.95
CA ASP A 90 -13.39 -31.93 -3.21
C ASP A 90 -13.19 -30.42 -3.44
N ALA A 91 -13.39 -29.59 -2.41
CA ALA A 91 -13.12 -28.17 -2.47
C ALA A 91 -11.62 -27.90 -2.76
N TYR A 92 -10.72 -28.65 -2.13
CA TYR A 92 -9.28 -28.55 -2.37
C TYR A 92 -8.94 -28.86 -3.85
N ASN A 93 -9.51 -29.95 -4.41
CA ASN A 93 -9.29 -30.32 -5.80
C ASN A 93 -9.86 -29.27 -6.78
N PHE A 94 -11.03 -28.71 -6.47
CA PHE A 94 -11.59 -27.61 -7.26
C PHE A 94 -10.64 -26.41 -7.29
N TYR A 95 -10.15 -25.94 -6.12
CA TYR A 95 -9.24 -24.80 -6.05
C TYR A 95 -7.87 -25.07 -6.66
N ILE A 96 -7.34 -26.32 -6.62
CA ILE A 96 -6.13 -26.70 -7.35
C ILE A 96 -6.33 -26.53 -8.87
N ASN A 97 -7.44 -27.02 -9.40
CA ASN A 97 -7.73 -26.90 -10.84
C ASN A 97 -7.95 -25.44 -11.24
N LEU A 98 -8.67 -24.67 -10.41
CA LEU A 98 -8.85 -23.25 -10.61
C LEU A 98 -7.48 -22.53 -10.65
N LYS A 99 -6.60 -22.80 -9.68
CA LYS A 99 -5.25 -22.24 -9.62
C LYS A 99 -4.43 -22.55 -10.87
N LYS A 100 -4.46 -23.80 -11.34
CA LYS A 100 -3.78 -24.19 -12.58
C LYS A 100 -4.30 -23.40 -13.78
N ASN A 101 -5.61 -23.23 -13.89
CA ASN A 101 -6.22 -22.56 -15.03
C ASN A 101 -6.13 -21.03 -14.98
N THR A 102 -5.85 -20.42 -13.82
CA THR A 102 -5.81 -18.95 -13.67
C THR A 102 -4.42 -18.39 -13.44
N GLU A 103 -3.55 -19.15 -12.76
CA GLU A 103 -2.25 -18.63 -12.31
C GLU A 103 -1.05 -19.30 -13.00
N GLN A 104 -1.25 -20.42 -13.70
CA GLN A 104 -0.20 -21.21 -14.33
C GLN A 104 -0.27 -21.22 -15.86
N LEU A 105 -1.08 -20.33 -16.47
CA LEU A 105 -1.17 -20.16 -17.92
C LEU A 105 -0.15 -19.13 -18.37
N GLY A 106 0.79 -19.49 -19.23
CA GLY A 106 1.77 -18.57 -19.80
C GLY A 106 2.93 -19.23 -20.54
N SER A 107 3.03 -20.54 -20.47
CA SER A 107 4.02 -21.33 -21.22
C SER A 107 3.36 -22.16 -22.30
N ILE A 108 4.03 -22.32 -23.46
CA ILE A 108 3.60 -23.22 -24.53
C ILE A 108 3.63 -24.72 -24.13
N PHE A 109 4.17 -25.03 -22.96
CA PHE A 109 4.23 -26.35 -22.36
C PHE A 109 3.19 -26.57 -21.24
N ASP A 110 2.37 -25.55 -20.94
CA ASP A 110 1.35 -25.67 -19.92
C ASP A 110 0.24 -26.62 -20.38
N ALA A 111 -0.29 -27.40 -19.45
CA ALA A 111 -1.43 -28.26 -19.70
C ALA A 111 -2.60 -27.39 -20.22
N GLN A 112 -3.30 -27.87 -21.25
CA GLN A 112 -4.50 -27.19 -21.73
C GLN A 112 -5.46 -26.92 -20.57
N PRO A 113 -6.10 -25.73 -20.52
CA PRO A 113 -7.10 -25.45 -19.49
C PRO A 113 -8.14 -26.58 -19.46
N SER A 114 -8.21 -27.27 -18.33
CA SER A 114 -9.23 -28.31 -18.13
C SER A 114 -10.55 -27.66 -17.76
N GLU A 115 -11.66 -28.30 -18.14
CA GLU A 115 -12.97 -27.90 -17.68
C GLU A 115 -13.02 -27.97 -16.14
N ILE A 116 -13.36 -26.82 -15.49
CA ILE A 116 -13.47 -26.76 -14.04
C ILE A 116 -14.86 -27.23 -13.65
N ALA A 117 -15.02 -28.50 -13.37
CA ALA A 117 -16.27 -29.03 -12.82
C ALA A 117 -16.45 -28.56 -11.38
N GLY A 118 -17.52 -27.78 -11.12
CA GLY A 118 -17.96 -27.39 -9.78
C GLY A 118 -19.04 -28.32 -9.21
N ASN A 119 -19.65 -27.89 -8.13
CA ASN A 119 -20.84 -28.56 -7.57
C ASN A 119 -22.13 -27.75 -7.78
N ILE A 120 -22.09 -26.80 -8.70
CA ILE A 120 -23.22 -25.97 -9.11
C ILE A 120 -23.63 -26.41 -10.51
N HIS A 121 -24.93 -26.52 -10.77
CA HIS A 121 -25.49 -26.88 -12.08
C HIS A 121 -26.75 -26.08 -12.36
N ASN A 122 -27.06 -25.88 -13.66
CA ASN A 122 -28.28 -25.26 -14.09
C ASN A 122 -29.40 -26.31 -14.03
N VAL A 123 -30.45 -26.04 -13.22
CA VAL A 123 -31.59 -26.96 -13.09
C VAL A 123 -32.51 -26.96 -14.29
N SER A 124 -32.49 -25.91 -15.10
CA SER A 124 -33.34 -25.74 -16.30
C SER A 124 -32.66 -26.30 -17.57
N ASN A 125 -31.33 -26.36 -17.59
CA ASN A 125 -30.55 -26.87 -18.71
C ASN A 125 -29.26 -27.54 -18.17
N ALA A 126 -29.32 -28.86 -17.99
CA ALA A 126 -28.21 -29.65 -17.45
C ALA A 126 -26.95 -29.64 -18.35
N ASN A 127 -27.04 -29.25 -19.61
CA ASN A 127 -25.90 -29.16 -20.53
C ASN A 127 -25.24 -27.80 -20.54
N GLU A 128 -25.76 -26.83 -19.81
CA GLU A 128 -25.12 -25.51 -19.66
C GLU A 128 -23.97 -25.59 -18.62
N PRO A 129 -22.71 -25.34 -19.01
CA PRO A 129 -21.62 -25.38 -18.10
C PRO A 129 -21.70 -24.25 -17.08
N VAL A 130 -21.70 -24.54 -15.79
CA VAL A 130 -21.67 -23.58 -14.69
C VAL A 130 -20.36 -23.75 -13.94
N VAL A 131 -19.58 -22.68 -13.87
CA VAL A 131 -18.33 -22.65 -13.09
C VAL A 131 -18.62 -22.11 -11.70
N GLY A 132 -18.28 -22.87 -10.66
CA GLY A 132 -18.42 -22.44 -9.28
C GLY A 132 -18.41 -23.62 -8.32
N TYR A 133 -18.04 -23.33 -7.06
CA TYR A 133 -18.02 -24.34 -6.00
C TYR A 133 -18.52 -23.72 -4.70
N ILE A 134 -19.51 -24.33 -4.08
CA ILE A 134 -20.02 -23.95 -2.76
C ILE A 134 -19.58 -24.99 -1.74
N SER A 135 -18.96 -24.54 -0.66
CA SER A 135 -18.59 -25.40 0.46
C SER A 135 -18.78 -24.67 1.78
N ALA A 136 -18.99 -25.45 2.84
CA ALA A 136 -18.89 -24.96 4.22
C ALA A 136 -17.55 -25.47 4.81
N CYS A 137 -16.83 -24.57 5.50
CA CYS A 137 -15.57 -24.91 6.14
C CYS A 137 -15.41 -24.13 7.45
N THR A 138 -14.53 -24.59 8.32
CA THR A 138 -14.10 -23.80 9.48
C THR A 138 -13.07 -22.79 9.04
N VAL A 139 -13.13 -21.61 9.66
CA VAL A 139 -12.18 -20.50 9.40
C VAL A 139 -11.50 -20.13 10.71
N GLN A 140 -10.18 -20.04 10.68
CA GLN A 140 -9.38 -19.47 11.75
C GLN A 140 -8.70 -18.21 11.25
N SER A 141 -8.71 -17.16 12.08
CA SER A 141 -8.12 -15.87 11.70
C SER A 141 -7.09 -15.44 12.74
N LYS A 142 -5.94 -14.98 12.28
CA LYS A 142 -4.89 -14.46 13.17
C LYS A 142 -4.30 -13.18 12.57
N ARG A 143 -4.23 -12.14 13.38
CA ARG A 143 -3.54 -10.89 13.02
C ARG A 143 -2.19 -10.82 13.73
N VAL A 144 -1.17 -10.47 12.96
CA VAL A 144 0.19 -10.24 13.44
C VAL A 144 0.57 -8.79 13.16
N PHE A 145 1.29 -8.17 14.10
CA PHE A 145 1.88 -6.86 13.94
C PHE A 145 3.40 -6.96 14.04
N ILE A 146 4.09 -6.21 13.21
CA ILE A 146 5.55 -6.09 13.19
C ILE A 146 5.89 -4.61 13.14
N ALA A 147 6.52 -4.10 14.20
CA ALA A 147 7.03 -2.73 14.22
C ALA A 147 8.44 -2.68 13.58
N ASN A 148 8.78 -1.57 12.94
CA ASN A 148 10.11 -1.36 12.34
C ASN A 148 11.25 -1.65 13.36
N ALA A 149 11.08 -1.22 14.62
CA ALA A 149 12.05 -1.45 15.68
C ALA A 149 12.33 -2.92 16.01
N GLN A 150 11.52 -3.86 15.54
CA GLN A 150 11.71 -5.31 15.70
C GLN A 150 12.51 -5.94 14.55
N LEU A 151 12.80 -5.16 13.52
CA LEU A 151 13.53 -5.59 12.32
C LEU A 151 15.01 -5.26 12.41
N PRO A 152 15.87 -5.93 11.62
CA PRO A 152 17.28 -5.59 11.56
C PRO A 152 17.49 -4.12 11.15
N GLN A 153 18.40 -3.41 11.81
CA GLN A 153 18.72 -2.00 11.52
C GLN A 153 19.21 -1.76 10.07
N SER A 154 19.70 -2.80 9.41
CA SER A 154 20.11 -2.76 8.00
C SER A 154 18.92 -2.72 7.03
N TRP A 155 17.71 -2.99 7.50
CA TRP A 155 16.50 -2.91 6.68
C TRP A 155 16.06 -1.47 6.60
N GLN A 156 16.18 -0.88 5.40
CA GLN A 156 15.89 0.53 5.18
C GLN A 156 14.88 0.67 4.04
N PRO A 157 13.65 1.09 4.33
CA PRO A 157 12.64 1.35 3.32
C PRO A 157 13.13 2.39 2.30
N THR A 158 12.90 2.12 1.03
CA THR A 158 13.19 3.05 -0.05
C THR A 158 11.94 3.83 -0.40
N TYR A 159 12.04 5.16 -0.40
CA TYR A 159 10.93 6.00 -0.84
C TYR A 159 10.70 5.83 -2.34
N PRO A 160 9.45 5.73 -2.82
CA PRO A 160 9.17 5.38 -4.22
C PRO A 160 9.42 6.49 -5.23
N TYR A 161 9.67 7.72 -4.78
CA TYR A 161 9.92 8.89 -5.63
C TYR A 161 11.29 9.50 -5.34
N ASP A 162 11.86 10.17 -6.33
CA ASP A 162 13.08 10.98 -6.16
C ASP A 162 12.68 12.35 -5.60
N CYS A 163 12.81 12.49 -4.28
CA CYS A 163 12.33 13.64 -3.54
C CYS A 163 13.47 14.60 -3.18
N GLN A 164 13.34 15.82 -3.63
CA GLN A 164 14.26 16.91 -3.32
C GLN A 164 13.53 18.07 -2.66
N LEU A 165 14.29 18.92 -1.94
CA LEU A 165 13.82 20.17 -1.37
C LEU A 165 14.41 21.33 -2.17
N ASP A 166 13.54 22.12 -2.76
CA ASP A 166 13.89 23.32 -3.49
C ASP A 166 13.59 24.57 -2.68
N SER A 167 14.45 25.59 -2.84
CA SER A 167 14.25 26.89 -2.20
C SER A 167 13.45 27.80 -3.12
N ILE A 168 12.27 28.19 -2.70
CA ILE A 168 11.35 29.11 -3.41
C ILE A 168 11.27 30.43 -2.67
N TRP A 169 11.73 31.50 -3.30
CA TRP A 169 11.92 32.81 -2.67
C TRP A 169 10.83 33.82 -3.05
N TYR A 170 10.50 34.75 -2.15
CA TYR A 170 9.71 35.92 -2.51
C TYR A 170 10.49 36.87 -3.45
N ASP A 171 11.79 37.04 -3.16
CA ASP A 171 12.70 37.78 -4.03
C ASP A 171 13.91 36.91 -4.32
N GLU A 172 13.99 36.35 -5.52
CA GLU A 172 15.10 35.45 -5.87
C GLU A 172 16.43 36.24 -5.83
N PRO A 173 17.41 35.83 -4.98
CA PRO A 173 18.63 36.60 -4.75
C PRO A 173 19.51 36.79 -5.99
N LYS A 174 19.37 35.96 -7.00
CA LYS A 174 20.17 35.99 -8.23
C LYS A 174 19.46 36.65 -9.40
N SER A 175 18.17 36.97 -9.28
CA SER A 175 17.37 37.58 -10.35
C SER A 175 17.47 39.11 -10.33
N LYS A 176 17.58 39.71 -11.51
CA LYS A 176 17.52 41.14 -11.73
C LYS A 176 16.67 41.45 -12.96
N PRO A 177 15.49 42.07 -12.84
CA PRO A 177 14.84 42.52 -11.59
C PRO A 177 14.47 41.36 -10.67
N PRO A 178 14.17 41.61 -9.37
CA PRO A 178 13.72 40.58 -8.43
C PRO A 178 12.52 39.80 -8.98
N PHE A 179 12.56 38.47 -8.84
CA PHE A 179 11.51 37.59 -9.30
C PHE A 179 10.86 36.88 -8.11
N ASN A 180 9.54 37.03 -7.98
CA ASN A 180 8.77 36.41 -6.92
C ASN A 180 8.42 34.95 -7.30
N MET A 181 9.28 34.00 -6.90
CA MET A 181 9.09 32.59 -7.14
C MET A 181 7.87 32.01 -6.36
N VAL A 182 7.57 32.56 -5.16
CA VAL A 182 6.42 32.12 -4.37
C VAL A 182 5.13 32.37 -5.14
N ALA A 183 4.98 33.55 -5.72
CA ALA A 183 3.80 33.89 -6.53
C ALA A 183 3.70 33.05 -7.80
N ALA A 184 4.84 32.68 -8.39
CA ALA A 184 4.86 31.89 -9.62
C ALA A 184 4.63 30.39 -9.41
N TYR A 185 5.18 29.80 -8.34
CA TYR A 185 5.27 28.35 -8.17
C TYR A 185 4.45 27.80 -7.01
N LEU A 186 4.20 28.58 -5.94
CA LEU A 186 3.50 28.09 -4.75
C LEU A 186 2.06 28.60 -4.60
N LEU A 187 1.75 29.82 -5.07
CA LEU A 187 0.39 30.34 -4.96
C LEU A 187 -0.61 29.70 -5.94
N PRO A 188 -0.25 29.35 -7.19
CA PRO A 188 -1.19 28.74 -8.11
C PRO A 188 -1.69 27.40 -7.57
N LEU A 189 -3.02 27.24 -7.45
CA LEU A 189 -3.64 25.97 -7.06
C LEU A 189 -3.34 24.89 -8.10
N GLY A 190 -2.90 23.74 -7.65
CA GLY A 190 -2.56 22.61 -8.55
C GLY A 190 -1.19 22.72 -9.22
N SER A 191 -0.31 23.59 -8.74
CA SER A 191 1.07 23.71 -9.26
C SER A 191 1.91 22.43 -9.10
N GLY A 192 1.49 21.51 -8.22
CA GLY A 192 2.24 20.30 -7.91
C GLY A 192 3.38 20.54 -6.90
N THR A 193 3.79 21.78 -6.69
CA THR A 193 4.84 22.15 -5.73
C THR A 193 4.22 22.57 -4.40
N ILE A 194 4.62 21.93 -3.31
CA ILE A 194 4.04 22.09 -1.99
C ILE A 194 5.06 22.72 -1.03
N PRO A 195 4.70 23.81 -0.30
CA PRO A 195 5.59 24.37 0.71
C PRO A 195 5.74 23.42 1.91
N VAL A 196 6.97 23.13 2.30
CA VAL A 196 7.32 22.23 3.40
C VAL A 196 7.62 23.01 4.67
N GLN A 197 8.55 23.96 4.58
CA GLN A 197 9.05 24.71 5.72
C GLN A 197 9.34 26.16 5.32
N ALA A 198 8.97 27.12 6.18
CA ALA A 198 9.30 28.51 5.98
C ALA A 198 10.81 28.76 6.21
N TYR A 199 11.40 29.58 5.37
CA TYR A 199 12.77 30.07 5.51
C TYR A 199 12.77 31.52 5.93
N TYR A 200 13.51 31.86 6.98
CA TYR A 200 13.63 33.22 7.52
C TYR A 200 15.04 33.73 7.36
N THR A 201 15.17 34.99 6.97
CA THR A 201 16.46 35.71 7.10
C THR A 201 16.65 36.20 8.54
N PRO A 202 17.89 36.23 9.06
CA PRO A 202 18.14 36.73 10.40
C PRO A 202 17.54 38.10 10.65
N GLY A 203 16.74 38.25 11.72
CA GLY A 203 16.10 39.50 12.12
C GLY A 203 14.80 39.86 11.38
N SER A 204 14.35 39.03 10.42
CA SER A 204 13.07 39.24 9.75
C SER A 204 11.92 38.52 10.46
N PRO A 205 10.79 39.17 10.76
CA PRO A 205 9.60 38.50 11.29
C PRO A 205 8.81 37.73 10.22
N SER A 206 9.06 38.03 8.94
CA SER A 206 8.40 37.40 7.82
C SER A 206 9.30 36.41 7.09
N PRO A 207 8.79 35.33 6.55
CA PRO A 207 9.60 34.38 5.79
C PRO A 207 10.12 35.04 4.49
N ALA A 208 11.37 34.76 4.16
CA ALA A 208 11.98 35.17 2.89
C ALA A 208 11.58 34.24 1.74
N GLY A 209 11.08 33.05 2.07
CA GLY A 209 10.66 32.01 1.14
C GLY A 209 10.31 30.72 1.86
N TYR A 210 10.25 29.63 1.09
CA TYR A 210 9.92 28.30 1.59
C TYR A 210 10.83 27.25 0.97
N LEU A 211 11.20 26.25 1.76
CA LEU A 211 11.61 24.95 1.23
C LEU A 211 10.35 24.25 0.73
N SER A 212 10.40 23.68 -0.43
CA SER A 212 9.25 23.11 -1.13
C SER A 212 9.64 21.82 -1.81
N SER A 213 8.69 20.96 -2.07
CA SER A 213 8.90 19.70 -2.80
C SER A 213 7.66 19.36 -3.62
N ASP A 214 7.78 18.36 -4.48
CA ASP A 214 6.66 17.85 -5.26
C ASP A 214 5.60 17.20 -4.38
N ILE A 215 4.36 17.22 -4.85
CA ILE A 215 3.20 16.72 -4.10
C ILE A 215 3.36 15.25 -3.69
N GLU A 216 3.95 14.41 -4.53
CA GLU A 216 4.19 12.99 -4.24
C GLU A 216 5.13 12.80 -3.03
N CYS A 217 5.96 13.80 -2.75
CA CYS A 217 6.93 13.77 -1.66
C CYS A 217 6.39 14.29 -0.33
N VAL A 218 5.22 14.92 -0.34
CA VAL A 218 4.63 15.59 0.84
C VAL A 218 3.24 15.10 1.19
N ASP A 219 2.56 14.43 0.25
CA ASP A 219 1.19 13.96 0.45
C ASP A 219 1.10 12.43 0.41
N CYS A 220 1.03 11.82 1.59
CA CYS A 220 0.86 10.37 1.71
C CYS A 220 -0.51 9.88 1.21
N THR A 221 -1.52 10.78 1.08
CA THR A 221 -2.88 10.38 0.67
C THR A 221 -2.96 9.98 -0.80
N LEU A 222 -1.95 10.28 -1.60
CA LEU A 222 -1.80 9.80 -2.98
C LEU A 222 -1.57 8.27 -3.04
N ARG A 223 -1.10 7.65 -1.94
CA ARG A 223 -0.75 6.23 -1.86
C ARG A 223 -1.52 5.48 -0.77
N GLY A 224 -2.31 6.17 0.05
CA GLY A 224 -3.03 5.57 1.16
C GLY A 224 -4.13 6.45 1.72
N THR A 225 -4.55 6.16 2.93
CA THR A 225 -5.58 6.91 3.65
C THR A 225 -5.09 7.39 5.01
N LYS A 226 -5.54 8.56 5.45
CA LYS A 226 -5.28 9.06 6.81
C LYS A 226 -6.09 8.34 7.88
N THR A 227 -7.15 7.64 7.49
CA THR A 227 -8.03 6.97 8.43
C THR A 227 -7.33 5.78 9.04
N GLN A 228 -7.07 5.87 10.35
CA GLN A 228 -6.53 4.74 11.11
C GLN A 228 -7.54 3.60 11.16
N PRO A 229 -7.17 2.37 10.78
CA PRO A 229 -8.05 1.21 10.91
C PRO A 229 -8.40 0.96 12.38
N SER A 230 -9.65 0.54 12.66
CA SER A 230 -10.15 0.34 14.01
C SER A 230 -9.38 -0.72 14.83
N PHE A 231 -8.73 -1.66 14.17
CA PHE A 231 -7.89 -2.69 14.79
C PHE A 231 -6.44 -2.24 15.08
N TRP A 232 -6.04 -1.06 14.62
CA TRP A 232 -4.67 -0.56 14.74
C TRP A 232 -4.40 -0.04 16.16
N LYS A 233 -3.45 -0.66 16.86
CA LYS A 233 -3.08 -0.34 18.25
C LYS A 233 -1.68 0.24 18.33
#